data_72a495635c50bcaee4a63d78d3d7c5c6
#
_entry.id   72a495635c50bcaee4a63d78d3d7c5c6
#
_cell.length_a   1.000
_cell.length_b   1.000
_cell.length_c   1.000
_cell.angle_alpha   90.00
_cell.angle_beta   90.00
_cell.angle_gamma   90.00
#
_symmetry.space_group_name_H-M   'P 1'
#
loop_
_entity.id
_entity.type
_entity.pdbx_description
1 polymer ?
#
loop_
_entity_poly.entity_id
_entity_poly.type
_entity_poly.pdbx_seq_one_letter_code
_entity_poly.pdbx_strand_id
1 'polypeptide(L)'
;MIGASREDAASYPKAKAIQAFLETHLPEASARVARARTRRRLADLLATDQIRIALLSIEDAVALGRGGPPFRSSVEVHALWRFGDHLMVVRPSFPPAHAWLLARTLADHGSALAGSSNAPAGGAVPLHEGVRIARDDEPMPAPPVDTLDESREGGDRR
;
A
#
# COMPACT_ATOMS: atom_id res chain seq x y z
N MET A 1 1.98 4.93 6.59
CA MET A 1 0.71 5.68 6.69
C MET A 1 -0.23 5.21 5.60
N ILE A 2 -1.48 4.92 5.95
CA ILE A 2 -2.52 4.47 5.05
C ILE A 2 -3.44 5.65 4.77
N GLY A 3 -3.52 6.08 3.52
CA GLY A 3 -4.35 7.21 3.11
C GLY A 3 -5.76 6.77 2.76
N ALA A 4 -6.75 7.53 3.20
CA ALA A 4 -8.15 7.40 2.84
C ALA A 4 -8.73 8.76 2.44
N SER A 5 -9.75 8.77 1.58
CA SER A 5 -10.42 10.00 1.17
C SER A 5 -11.73 10.20 1.90
N ARG A 6 -12.02 11.45 2.27
CA ARG A 6 -13.32 11.82 2.84
C ARG A 6 -14.48 11.70 1.84
N GLU A 7 -14.18 11.77 0.56
CA GLU A 7 -15.17 11.55 -0.51
C GLU A 7 -15.61 10.09 -0.63
N ASP A 8 -14.81 9.17 -0.10
CA ASP A 8 -15.11 7.74 -0.03
C ASP A 8 -15.36 7.37 1.44
N ALA A 9 -16.61 7.44 1.87
CA ALA A 9 -17.00 7.23 3.25
C ALA A 9 -16.65 5.83 3.77
N ALA A 10 -16.64 4.81 2.92
CA ALA A 10 -16.35 3.43 3.30
C ALA A 10 -14.85 3.19 3.54
N SER A 11 -13.97 4.00 2.97
CA SER A 11 -12.51 3.79 3.04
C SER A 11 -11.95 4.02 4.44
N TYR A 12 -12.42 5.02 5.16
CA TYR A 12 -11.88 5.36 6.47
C TYR A 12 -12.11 4.26 7.53
N PRO A 13 -13.32 3.73 7.71
CA PRO A 13 -13.53 2.61 8.64
C PRO A 13 -12.69 1.38 8.28
N LYS A 14 -12.55 1.07 7.00
CA LYS A 14 -11.68 -0.02 6.53
C LYS A 14 -10.22 0.24 6.85
N ALA A 15 -9.73 1.45 6.61
CA ALA A 15 -8.36 1.85 6.93
C ALA A 15 -8.09 1.77 8.44
N LYS A 16 -9.04 2.18 9.28
CA LYS A 16 -8.92 2.05 10.74
C LYS A 16 -8.90 0.60 11.21
N ALA A 17 -9.69 -0.27 10.59
CA ALA A 17 -9.65 -1.70 10.88
C ALA A 17 -8.30 -2.33 10.49
N ILE A 18 -7.76 -1.95 9.34
CA ILE A 18 -6.43 -2.39 8.88
C ILE A 18 -5.36 -1.88 9.85
N GLN A 19 -5.42 -0.64 10.28
CA GLN A 19 -4.50 -0.08 11.28
C GLN A 19 -4.50 -0.90 12.56
N ALA A 20 -5.65 -1.17 13.13
CA ALA A 20 -5.79 -1.96 14.35
C ALA A 20 -5.25 -3.40 14.18
N PHE A 21 -5.52 -4.00 13.02
CA PHE A 21 -4.99 -5.31 12.66
C PHE A 21 -3.46 -5.31 12.61
N LEU A 22 -2.85 -4.33 11.95
CA LEU A 22 -1.40 -4.22 11.85
C LEU A 22 -0.74 -3.90 13.19
N GLU A 23 -1.36 -3.11 14.04
CA GLU A 23 -0.87 -2.86 15.41
C GLU A 23 -0.76 -4.16 16.22
N THR A 24 -1.65 -5.12 15.97
CA THR A 24 -1.64 -6.42 16.64
C THR A 24 -0.65 -7.40 16.01
N HIS A 25 -0.63 -7.51 14.68
CA HIS A 25 0.07 -8.57 13.96
C HIS A 25 1.40 -8.14 13.33
N LEU A 26 1.61 -6.86 13.10
CA LEU A 26 2.83 -6.30 12.52
C LEU A 26 3.12 -4.90 13.11
N PRO A 27 3.38 -4.83 14.44
CA PRO A 27 3.56 -3.54 15.13
C PRO A 27 4.74 -2.72 14.59
N GLU A 28 5.75 -3.37 14.03
CA GLU A 28 6.90 -2.70 13.41
C GLU A 28 6.52 -1.79 12.24
N ALA A 29 5.39 -2.06 11.60
CA ALA A 29 4.90 -1.21 10.51
C ALA A 29 4.48 0.17 10.98
N SER A 30 4.22 0.36 12.28
CA SER A 30 3.79 1.63 12.88
C SER A 30 2.64 2.26 12.09
N ALA A 31 1.63 1.45 11.78
CA ALA A 31 0.52 1.82 10.89
C ALA A 31 -0.26 3.00 11.45
N ARG A 32 -0.50 3.98 10.60
CA ARG A 32 -1.32 5.16 10.90
C ARG A 32 -2.24 5.46 9.73
N VAL A 33 -3.40 6.02 10.00
CA VAL A 33 -4.36 6.43 8.98
C VAL A 33 -4.31 7.94 8.82
N ALA A 34 -4.27 8.39 7.55
CA ALA A 34 -4.42 9.78 7.18
C ALA A 34 -5.65 9.94 6.30
N ARG A 35 -6.39 11.03 6.47
CA ARG A 35 -7.55 11.37 5.65
C ARG A 35 -7.23 12.57 4.77
N ALA A 36 -7.39 12.39 3.47
CA ALA A 36 -7.38 13.48 2.51
C ALA A 36 -8.80 14.00 2.30
N ARG A 37 -8.95 15.29 2.01
CA ARG A 37 -10.25 15.90 1.75
C ARG A 37 -10.93 15.34 0.50
N THR A 38 -10.12 15.09 -0.53
CA THR A 38 -10.60 14.65 -1.83
C THR A 38 -9.79 13.48 -2.33
N ARG A 39 -10.34 12.73 -3.27
CA ARG A 39 -9.61 11.66 -3.99
C ARG A 39 -8.41 12.21 -4.75
N ARG A 40 -8.53 13.40 -5.34
CA ARG A 40 -7.41 14.08 -6.02
C ARG A 40 -6.26 14.37 -5.06
N ARG A 41 -6.57 14.89 -3.87
CA ARG A 41 -5.54 15.16 -2.87
C ARG A 41 -4.86 13.88 -2.42
N LEU A 42 -5.62 12.81 -2.22
CA LEU A 42 -5.06 11.50 -1.90
C LEU A 42 -4.10 11.01 -2.99
N ALA A 43 -4.49 11.17 -4.26
CA ALA A 43 -3.63 10.81 -5.40
C ALA A 43 -2.34 11.64 -5.44
N ASP A 44 -2.42 12.94 -5.17
CA ASP A 44 -1.24 13.82 -5.11
C ASP A 44 -0.29 13.40 -3.99
N LEU A 45 -0.81 13.06 -2.82
CA LEU A 45 -0.01 12.58 -1.69
C LEU A 45 0.67 11.25 -2.00
N LEU A 46 0.00 10.36 -2.71
CA LEU A 46 0.56 9.10 -3.17
C LEU A 46 1.64 9.32 -4.24
N ALA A 47 1.37 10.19 -5.21
CA ALA A 47 2.31 10.50 -6.30
C ALA A 47 3.62 11.13 -5.80
N THR A 48 3.57 11.85 -4.70
CA THR A 48 4.73 12.54 -4.10
C THR A 48 5.37 11.78 -2.93
N ASP A 49 4.97 10.54 -2.70
CA ASP A 49 5.44 9.69 -1.58
C ASP A 49 5.21 10.26 -0.17
N GLN A 50 4.32 11.23 -0.02
CA GLN A 50 3.88 11.71 1.30
C GLN A 50 2.98 10.69 1.99
N ILE A 51 2.22 9.92 1.21
CA ILE A 51 1.52 8.72 1.63
C ILE A 51 2.00 7.59 0.74
N ARG A 52 2.41 6.48 1.34
CA ARG A 52 2.94 5.33 0.60
C ARG A 52 1.89 4.30 0.23
N ILE A 53 0.85 4.21 1.04
CA ILE A 53 -0.25 3.25 0.86
C ILE A 53 -1.55 4.04 0.81
N ALA A 54 -2.40 3.76 -0.16
CA ALA A 54 -3.74 4.33 -0.25
C ALA A 54 -4.79 3.24 -0.32
N LEU A 55 -5.93 3.47 0.30
CA LEU A 55 -7.10 2.62 0.19
C LEU A 55 -8.09 3.29 -0.76
N LEU A 56 -8.28 2.70 -1.93
CA LEU A 56 -9.14 3.19 -2.99
C LEU A 56 -10.20 2.15 -3.35
N SER A 57 -11.37 2.58 -3.81
CA SER A 57 -12.27 1.67 -4.50
C SER A 57 -11.56 1.10 -5.74
N ILE A 58 -11.97 -0.08 -6.17
CA ILE A 58 -11.42 -0.70 -7.40
C ILE A 58 -11.60 0.23 -8.58
N GLU A 59 -12.77 0.87 -8.70
CA GLU A 59 -13.06 1.84 -9.73
C GLU A 59 -12.09 3.02 -9.72
N ASP A 60 -11.84 3.61 -8.55
CA ASP A 60 -10.90 4.73 -8.40
C ASP A 60 -9.46 4.31 -8.68
N ALA A 61 -9.06 3.11 -8.27
CA ALA A 61 -7.71 2.60 -8.55
C ALA A 61 -7.48 2.43 -10.07
N VAL A 62 -8.47 1.92 -10.79
CA VAL A 62 -8.43 1.81 -12.26
C VAL A 62 -8.38 3.19 -12.91
N ALA A 63 -9.24 4.11 -12.46
CA ALA A 63 -9.26 5.48 -12.98
C ALA A 63 -7.94 6.21 -12.75
N LEU A 64 -7.33 6.05 -11.59
CA LEU A 64 -6.04 6.65 -11.26
C LEU A 64 -4.93 6.14 -12.18
N GLY A 65 -4.88 4.85 -12.43
CA GLY A 65 -3.92 4.25 -13.35
C GLY A 65 -4.03 4.76 -14.79
N ARG A 66 -5.23 5.16 -15.20
CA ARG A 66 -5.52 5.70 -16.54
C ARG A 66 -5.48 7.22 -16.63
N GLY A 67 -5.43 7.92 -15.50
CA GLY A 67 -5.57 9.38 -15.46
C GLY A 67 -6.98 9.88 -15.78
N GLY A 68 -7.99 9.00 -15.62
CA GLY A 68 -9.40 9.34 -15.83
C GLY A 68 -10.02 10.09 -14.64
N PRO A 69 -11.22 10.71 -14.86
CA PRO A 69 -11.91 11.38 -13.77
C PRO A 69 -12.13 10.46 -12.56
N PRO A 70 -12.03 10.95 -11.32
CA PRO A 70 -11.87 12.35 -10.89
C PRO A 70 -10.42 12.86 -10.88
N PHE A 71 -9.47 12.07 -11.36
CA PHE A 71 -8.03 12.39 -11.31
C PHE A 71 -7.62 13.24 -12.51
N ARG A 72 -6.59 14.10 -12.33
CA ARG A 72 -6.07 15.00 -13.36
C ARG A 72 -4.94 14.40 -14.16
N SER A 73 -4.22 13.46 -13.57
CA SER A 73 -3.10 12.76 -14.18
C SER A 73 -3.07 11.32 -13.74
N SER A 74 -2.39 10.48 -14.51
CA SER A 74 -2.21 9.07 -14.13
C SER A 74 -1.14 8.92 -13.06
N VAL A 75 -1.39 8.01 -12.13
CA VAL A 75 -0.40 7.50 -11.18
C VAL A 75 -0.39 5.99 -11.32
N GLU A 76 0.76 5.43 -11.65
CA GLU A 76 0.90 3.98 -11.70
C GLU A 76 0.81 3.43 -10.28
N VAL A 77 -0.13 2.49 -10.07
CA VAL A 77 -0.36 1.83 -8.80
C VAL A 77 -0.39 0.32 -8.97
N HIS A 78 0.10 -0.36 -7.94
CA HIS A 78 0.03 -1.82 -7.82
C HIS A 78 -0.77 -2.19 -6.58
N ALA A 79 -1.53 -3.27 -6.65
CA ALA A 79 -2.35 -3.72 -5.54
C ALA A 79 -1.52 -4.52 -4.53
N LEU A 80 -1.73 -4.22 -3.24
CA LEU A 80 -1.23 -5.04 -2.14
C LEU A 80 -2.26 -6.07 -1.69
N TRP A 81 -3.50 -5.64 -1.49
CA TRP A 81 -4.55 -6.48 -0.95
C TRP A 81 -5.94 -5.96 -1.31
N ARG A 82 -6.91 -6.84 -1.32
CA ARG A 82 -8.31 -6.50 -1.59
C ARG A 82 -9.17 -6.64 -0.34
N PHE A 83 -10.03 -5.63 -0.12
CA PHE A 83 -11.02 -5.61 0.95
C PHE A 83 -12.40 -5.28 0.36
N GLY A 84 -13.11 -6.32 -0.08
CA GLY A 84 -14.39 -6.13 -0.76
C GLY A 84 -14.21 -5.43 -2.10
N ASP A 85 -14.80 -4.24 -2.23
CA ASP A 85 -14.71 -3.36 -3.40
C ASP A 85 -13.58 -2.33 -3.32
N HIS A 86 -12.74 -2.43 -2.31
CA HIS A 86 -11.57 -1.57 -2.10
C HIS A 86 -10.26 -2.32 -2.27
N LEU A 87 -9.25 -1.59 -2.74
CA LEU A 87 -7.87 -2.06 -2.86
C LEU A 87 -6.95 -1.22 -1.99
N MET A 88 -6.04 -1.89 -1.31
CA MET A 88 -4.86 -1.26 -0.75
C MET A 88 -3.81 -1.21 -1.87
N VAL A 89 -3.44 0.00 -2.29
CA VAL A 89 -2.55 0.22 -3.43
C VAL A 89 -1.31 0.98 -3.03
N VAL A 90 -0.24 0.73 -3.75
CA VAL A 90 1.07 1.37 -3.61
C VAL A 90 1.61 1.73 -4.97
N ARG A 91 2.63 2.59 -5.01
CA ARG A 91 3.42 2.81 -6.23
C ARG A 91 4.35 1.61 -6.49
N PRO A 92 4.78 1.39 -7.75
CA PRO A 92 5.73 0.32 -8.07
C PRO A 92 7.04 0.38 -7.28
N SER A 93 7.46 1.59 -6.87
CA SER A 93 8.66 1.84 -6.06
C SER A 93 8.56 1.42 -4.60
N PHE A 94 7.35 1.05 -4.12
CA PHE A 94 7.17 0.54 -2.76
C PHE A 94 8.07 -0.70 -2.55
N PRO A 95 8.82 -0.77 -1.43
CA PRO A 95 9.79 -1.85 -1.23
C PRO A 95 9.16 -3.24 -1.28
N PRO A 96 9.67 -4.16 -2.12
CA PRO A 96 9.13 -5.53 -2.22
C PRO A 96 9.13 -6.29 -0.89
N ALA A 97 10.13 -6.08 -0.04
CA ALA A 97 10.17 -6.71 1.28
C ALA A 97 9.02 -6.26 2.18
N HIS A 98 8.67 -4.97 2.15
CA HIS A 98 7.54 -4.44 2.91
C HIS A 98 6.21 -4.96 2.36
N ALA A 99 6.06 -5.02 1.05
CA ALA A 99 4.87 -5.60 0.41
C ALA A 99 4.71 -7.08 0.75
N TRP A 100 5.81 -7.82 0.76
CA TRP A 100 5.84 -9.23 1.15
C TRP A 100 5.37 -9.44 2.59
N LEU A 101 5.91 -8.65 3.54
CA LEU A 101 5.52 -8.71 4.95
C LEU A 101 4.04 -8.41 5.16
N LEU A 102 3.52 -7.38 4.52
CA LEU A 102 2.10 -7.03 4.59
C LEU A 102 1.23 -8.15 4.02
N ALA A 103 1.59 -8.68 2.86
CA ALA A 103 0.84 -9.76 2.22
C ALA A 103 0.85 -11.04 3.07
N ARG A 104 1.99 -11.43 3.62
CA ARG A 104 2.08 -12.61 4.50
C ARG A 104 1.27 -12.43 5.77
N THR A 105 1.36 -11.26 6.41
CA THR A 105 0.59 -10.96 7.62
C THR A 105 -0.91 -11.02 7.35
N LEU A 106 -1.36 -10.45 6.23
CA LEU A 106 -2.76 -10.50 5.83
C LEU A 106 -3.21 -11.92 5.44
N ALA A 107 -2.37 -12.69 4.78
CA ALA A 107 -2.67 -14.09 4.44
C ALA A 107 -2.81 -14.96 5.68
N ASP A 108 -1.92 -14.79 6.65
CA ASP A 108 -1.86 -15.63 7.84
C ASP A 108 -2.92 -15.26 8.88
N HIS A 109 -3.30 -14.00 9.00
CA HIS A 109 -4.15 -13.49 10.08
C HIS A 109 -5.35 -12.66 9.61
N GLY A 110 -5.42 -12.28 8.34
CA GLY A 110 -6.37 -11.31 7.82
C GLY A 110 -7.81 -11.81 7.64
N SER A 111 -8.11 -13.07 7.91
CA SER A 111 -9.46 -13.64 7.74
C SER A 111 -10.53 -12.94 8.58
N ALA A 112 -10.14 -12.31 9.69
CA ALA A 112 -11.02 -11.53 10.55
C ALA A 112 -11.39 -10.15 9.97
N LEU A 113 -10.66 -9.66 8.97
CA LEU A 113 -10.95 -8.39 8.31
C LEU A 113 -12.07 -8.57 7.28
N ALA A 114 -13.09 -7.74 7.36
CA ALA A 114 -14.25 -7.81 6.47
C ALA A 114 -13.84 -7.65 5.00
N GLY A 115 -14.25 -8.60 4.16
CA GLY A 115 -13.97 -8.57 2.74
C GLY A 115 -12.51 -8.83 2.33
N SER A 116 -11.66 -9.22 3.29
CA SER A 116 -10.26 -9.54 3.00
C SER A 116 -10.13 -10.68 2.00
N SER A 117 -9.38 -10.47 0.94
CA SER A 117 -9.14 -11.44 -0.12
C SER A 117 -7.83 -11.15 -0.84
N ASN A 118 -7.06 -12.20 -1.07
CA ASN A 118 -5.86 -12.17 -1.90
C ASN A 118 -6.15 -12.36 -3.39
N ALA A 119 -7.42 -12.44 -3.77
CA ALA A 119 -7.79 -12.55 -5.16
C ALA A 119 -7.39 -11.27 -5.92
N PRO A 120 -6.76 -11.40 -7.08
CA PRO A 120 -6.45 -10.23 -7.89
C PRO A 120 -7.73 -9.50 -8.29
N ALA A 121 -7.69 -8.19 -8.28
CA ALA A 121 -8.81 -7.36 -8.71
C ALA A 121 -8.87 -7.30 -10.24
N GLY A 122 -9.35 -8.37 -10.86
CA GLY A 122 -9.77 -8.36 -12.25
C GLY A 122 -8.75 -7.93 -13.31
N GLY A 123 -7.46 -8.00 -13.05
CA GLY A 123 -6.41 -7.73 -14.04
C GLY A 123 -6.17 -6.27 -14.43
N ALA A 124 -7.01 -5.33 -13.99
CA ALA A 124 -6.86 -3.91 -14.32
C ALA A 124 -5.84 -3.18 -13.44
N VAL A 125 -5.62 -3.68 -12.23
CA VAL A 125 -4.58 -3.20 -11.31
C VAL A 125 -3.65 -4.38 -10.99
N PRO A 126 -2.39 -4.36 -11.46
CA PRO A 126 -1.49 -5.48 -11.24
C PRO A 126 -1.11 -5.58 -9.76
N LEU A 127 -0.83 -6.82 -9.33
CA LEU A 127 -0.28 -7.06 -7.99
C LEU A 127 1.15 -6.52 -7.91
N HIS A 128 1.51 -5.96 -6.75
CA HIS A 128 2.88 -5.59 -6.47
C HIS A 128 3.79 -6.83 -6.46
N GLU A 129 5.03 -6.67 -6.89
CA GLU A 129 6.01 -7.76 -6.97
C GLU A 129 6.17 -8.52 -5.65
N GLY A 130 6.28 -7.80 -4.53
CA GLY A 130 6.42 -8.41 -3.21
C GLY A 130 5.22 -9.27 -2.82
N VAL A 131 4.03 -8.90 -3.24
CA VAL A 131 2.81 -9.68 -3.02
C VAL A 131 2.84 -10.97 -3.82
N ARG A 132 3.29 -10.92 -5.08
CA ARG A 132 3.45 -12.12 -5.92
C ARG A 132 4.44 -13.10 -5.31
N ILE A 133 5.58 -12.59 -4.85
CA ILE A 133 6.62 -13.41 -4.19
C ILE A 133 6.05 -14.08 -2.94
N ALA A 134 5.33 -13.35 -2.09
CA ALA A 134 4.69 -13.91 -0.91
C ALA A 134 3.63 -14.96 -1.24
N ARG A 135 2.84 -14.71 -2.30
CA ARG A 135 1.79 -15.62 -2.77
C ARG A 135 2.36 -16.94 -3.32
N ASP A 136 3.51 -16.89 -3.95
CA ASP A 136 4.19 -18.06 -4.50
C ASP A 136 5.04 -18.78 -3.44
N ASP A 137 4.89 -18.44 -2.16
CA ASP A 137 5.64 -18.98 -1.01
C ASP A 137 7.16 -18.85 -1.16
N GLU A 138 7.61 -17.88 -1.94
CA GLU A 138 9.02 -17.57 -2.06
C GLU A 138 9.51 -16.76 -0.85
N PRO A 139 10.82 -16.87 -0.51
CA PRO A 139 11.37 -16.12 0.61
C PRO A 139 11.29 -14.61 0.41
N MET A 140 11.26 -13.89 1.53
CA MET A 140 11.21 -12.43 1.52
C MET A 140 12.36 -11.83 0.72
N PRO A 141 12.09 -10.89 -0.20
CA PRO A 141 13.14 -10.14 -0.87
C PRO A 141 14.03 -9.37 0.11
N ALA A 142 15.25 -9.05 -0.30
CA ALA A 142 16.13 -8.25 0.51
C ALA A 142 15.47 -6.90 0.88
N PRO A 143 15.54 -6.47 2.16
CA PRO A 143 15.03 -5.16 2.56
C PRO A 143 15.83 -4.05 1.84
N PRO A 144 15.22 -2.85 1.68
CA PRO A 144 15.93 -1.73 1.08
C PRO A 144 17.19 -1.42 1.90
N VAL A 145 18.30 -1.24 1.21
CA VAL A 145 19.56 -0.84 1.84
C VAL A 145 19.41 0.61 2.30
N ASP A 146 19.64 0.85 3.57
CA ASP A 146 19.66 2.20 4.10
C ASP A 146 20.92 2.89 3.61
N THR A 147 20.81 3.67 2.54
CA THR A 147 21.93 4.37 1.91
C THR A 147 22.55 5.47 2.79
N LEU A 148 22.00 5.67 3.98
CA LEU A 148 22.50 6.67 4.93
C LEU A 148 23.78 6.21 5.67
N ASP A 149 24.13 4.93 5.62
CA ASP A 149 25.29 4.40 6.33
C ASP A 149 26.61 4.50 5.52
N GLU A 150 26.50 4.64 4.19
CA GLU A 150 27.69 4.78 3.35
C GLU A 150 28.36 6.16 3.45
N SER A 151 27.68 7.16 4.02
CA SER A 151 28.22 8.51 4.16
C SER A 151 29.09 8.69 5.42
N ARG A 152 29.17 7.69 6.29
CA ARG A 152 29.93 7.80 7.56
C ARG A 152 31.31 7.16 7.54
N GLU A 153 31.60 6.31 6.56
CA GLU A 153 32.90 5.65 6.48
C GLU A 153 33.99 6.43 5.70
N GLY A 154 33.63 7.58 5.13
CA GLY A 154 34.55 8.38 4.33
C GLY A 154 35.27 9.53 5.06
N GLY A 155 35.15 9.63 6.38
CA GLY A 155 35.49 10.86 7.11
C GLY A 155 36.71 10.85 8.01
N ASP A 156 37.47 9.78 8.14
CA ASP A 156 38.66 9.82 9.01
C ASP A 156 39.79 8.93 8.48
N ARG A 157 40.49 9.46 7.51
CA ARG A 157 41.85 9.02 7.21
C ARG A 157 42.75 10.23 7.06
N ARG A 158 43.29 10.64 8.20
CA ARG A 158 44.52 11.41 8.27
C ARG A 158 45.54 10.71 9.14
#